data_8be9499c9901a678382d1a75f1103f19
#
_entry.id   8be9499c9901a678382d1a75f1103f19
#
_cell.length_a   1.000
_cell.length_b   1.000
_cell.length_c   1.000
_cell.angle_alpha   90.00
_cell.angle_beta   90.00
_cell.angle_gamma   90.00
#
_symmetry.space_group_name_H-M   'P 1'
#
loop_
_entity.id
_entity.type
_entity.pdbx_description
1 polymer ?
#
loop_
_entity_poly.entity_id
_entity_poly.type
_entity_poly.pdbx_seq_one_letter_code
_entity_poly.pdbx_strand_id
1 'polypeptide(L)'
;MTFETASKYLEALEHDPSLAILPLQMVADHRGVTRAAIDRMVRIGQLEEIRIEKTRYVRASSLLAIRHEFERKVAVVRSYLEKAARQGETCVFYEPVMSLVGLSPGVPADRSAIGAILGRVSEITWALPKKDRHLLSVIVHRKTPGITRPGPGFLALAEYLYENEGLPSWKDEDDLIERETRRVLGFYGRSEDWPE
;
A
#
# COMPACT_ATOMS: atom_id res chain seq x y z
N MET A 1 -17.15 -7.41 -21.67
CA MET A 1 -17.54 -6.77 -22.95
C MET A 1 -16.82 -7.50 -24.09
N THR A 2 -17.46 -7.67 -25.26
CA THR A 2 -16.86 -8.41 -26.38
C THR A 2 -17.08 -7.64 -27.68
N PHE A 3 -16.05 -7.51 -28.50
CA PHE A 3 -16.07 -6.91 -29.82
C PHE A 3 -15.75 -7.99 -30.86
N GLU A 4 -16.56 -8.05 -31.93
CA GLU A 4 -16.40 -9.03 -32.99
C GLU A 4 -15.16 -8.77 -33.85
N THR A 5 -14.78 -7.49 -33.99
CA THR A 5 -13.64 -7.05 -34.79
C THR A 5 -12.86 -5.93 -34.12
N ALA A 6 -11.60 -5.75 -34.47
CA ALA A 6 -10.78 -4.64 -34.00
C ALA A 6 -11.38 -3.28 -34.43
N SER A 7 -11.99 -3.19 -35.63
CA SER A 7 -12.62 -1.95 -36.10
C SER A 7 -13.77 -1.49 -35.18
N LYS A 8 -14.67 -2.41 -34.80
CA LYS A 8 -15.76 -2.13 -33.87
C LYS A 8 -15.23 -1.71 -32.47
N TYR A 9 -14.14 -2.29 -32.04
CA TYR A 9 -13.49 -1.85 -30.79
C TYR A 9 -12.91 -0.45 -30.91
N LEU A 10 -12.24 -0.09 -32.00
CA LEU A 10 -11.66 1.24 -32.21
C LEU A 10 -12.74 2.31 -32.27
N GLU A 11 -13.83 2.06 -33.00
CA GLU A 11 -14.99 2.97 -33.04
C GLU A 11 -15.54 3.23 -31.60
N ALA A 12 -15.69 2.18 -30.82
CA ALA A 12 -16.16 2.34 -29.44
C ALA A 12 -15.14 3.09 -28.55
N LEU A 13 -13.83 2.84 -28.74
CA LEU A 13 -12.76 3.51 -27.99
C LEU A 13 -12.69 5.02 -28.29
N GLU A 14 -12.96 5.43 -29.51
CA GLU A 14 -13.03 6.86 -29.89
C GLU A 14 -14.13 7.60 -29.11
N HIS A 15 -15.25 6.93 -28.82
CA HIS A 15 -16.36 7.51 -28.06
C HIS A 15 -16.21 7.34 -26.53
N ASP A 16 -15.51 6.29 -26.09
CA ASP A 16 -15.30 6.00 -24.67
C ASP A 16 -13.83 5.61 -24.39
N PRO A 17 -12.96 6.58 -24.08
CA PRO A 17 -11.55 6.32 -23.74
C PRO A 17 -11.38 5.37 -22.53
N SER A 18 -12.42 5.19 -21.70
CA SER A 18 -12.36 4.26 -20.57
C SER A 18 -12.28 2.79 -21.02
N LEU A 19 -12.52 2.50 -22.30
CA LEU A 19 -12.35 1.18 -22.92
C LEU A 19 -10.90 0.82 -23.23
N ALA A 20 -9.92 1.68 -22.94
CA ALA A 20 -8.50 1.35 -23.09
C ALA A 20 -8.17 0.00 -22.43
N ILE A 21 -7.38 -0.81 -23.15
CA ILE A 21 -7.08 -2.19 -22.77
C ILE A 21 -5.59 -2.45 -22.63
N LEU A 22 -5.27 -3.46 -21.81
CA LEU A 22 -3.92 -3.99 -21.62
C LEU A 22 -3.90 -5.51 -21.82
N PRO A 23 -2.85 -6.08 -22.45
CA PRO A 23 -2.66 -7.53 -22.49
C PRO A 23 -2.60 -8.14 -21.09
N LEU A 24 -3.21 -9.31 -20.90
CA LEU A 24 -3.21 -9.99 -19.58
C LEU A 24 -1.79 -10.23 -19.05
N GLN A 25 -0.85 -10.59 -19.94
CA GLN A 25 0.55 -10.81 -19.52
C GLN A 25 1.19 -9.52 -19.01
N MET A 26 1.00 -8.40 -19.69
CA MET A 26 1.51 -7.10 -19.24
C MET A 26 0.96 -6.71 -17.85
N VAL A 27 -0.32 -6.98 -17.59
CA VAL A 27 -0.93 -6.75 -16.27
C VAL A 27 -0.32 -7.69 -15.21
N ALA A 28 -0.07 -8.95 -15.56
CA ALA A 28 0.58 -9.92 -14.66
C ALA A 28 1.99 -9.45 -14.29
N ASP A 29 2.81 -9.07 -15.27
CA ASP A 29 4.18 -8.59 -15.08
C ASP A 29 4.21 -7.31 -14.25
N HIS A 30 3.34 -6.34 -14.56
CA HIS A 30 3.21 -5.08 -13.80
C HIS A 30 2.85 -5.31 -12.34
N ARG A 31 2.02 -6.32 -12.04
CA ARG A 31 1.60 -6.62 -10.67
C ARG A 31 2.51 -7.62 -9.94
N GLY A 32 3.52 -8.16 -10.60
CA GLY A 32 4.39 -9.20 -10.04
C GLY A 32 3.65 -10.50 -9.69
N VAL A 33 2.62 -10.85 -10.46
CA VAL A 33 1.80 -12.05 -10.22
C VAL A 33 1.74 -12.94 -11.46
N THR A 34 1.26 -14.17 -11.29
CA THR A 34 1.07 -15.08 -12.42
C THR A 34 -0.15 -14.71 -13.26
N ARG A 35 -0.16 -15.10 -14.55
CA ARG A 35 -1.33 -14.95 -15.40
C ARG A 35 -2.57 -15.64 -14.84
N ALA A 36 -2.42 -16.79 -14.18
CA ALA A 36 -3.51 -17.48 -13.49
C ALA A 36 -4.13 -16.63 -12.37
N ALA A 37 -3.33 -15.81 -11.67
CA ALA A 37 -3.84 -14.86 -10.68
C ALA A 37 -4.68 -13.77 -11.35
N ILE A 38 -4.27 -13.24 -12.52
CA ILE A 38 -5.08 -12.29 -13.29
C ILE A 38 -6.40 -12.93 -13.76
N ASP A 39 -6.37 -14.16 -14.27
CA ASP A 39 -7.58 -14.88 -14.65
C ASP A 39 -8.55 -15.07 -13.47
N ARG A 40 -8.02 -15.31 -12.27
CA ARG A 40 -8.82 -15.36 -11.05
C ARG A 40 -9.44 -14.01 -10.73
N MET A 41 -8.67 -12.91 -10.81
CA MET A 41 -9.16 -11.56 -10.54
C MET A 41 -10.29 -11.15 -11.50
N VAL A 42 -10.18 -11.53 -12.78
CA VAL A 42 -11.25 -11.34 -13.77
C VAL A 42 -12.49 -12.16 -13.37
N ARG A 43 -12.32 -13.43 -13.01
CA ARG A 43 -13.42 -14.32 -12.63
C ARG A 43 -14.22 -13.82 -11.42
N ILE A 44 -13.57 -13.22 -10.44
CA ILE A 44 -14.22 -12.67 -9.23
C ILE A 44 -14.62 -11.21 -9.38
N GLY A 45 -14.51 -10.62 -10.58
CA GLY A 45 -14.95 -9.26 -10.88
C GLY A 45 -14.04 -8.13 -10.37
N GLN A 46 -12.83 -8.44 -9.92
CA GLN A 46 -11.85 -7.42 -9.53
C GLN A 46 -11.22 -6.71 -10.72
N LEU A 47 -11.12 -7.39 -11.85
CA LEU A 47 -10.68 -6.84 -13.12
C LEU A 47 -11.74 -7.09 -14.19
N GLU A 48 -11.96 -6.09 -15.04
CA GLU A 48 -12.88 -6.20 -16.16
C GLU A 48 -12.17 -6.72 -17.39
N GLU A 49 -12.76 -7.75 -18.04
CA GLU A 49 -12.28 -8.31 -19.28
C GLU A 49 -12.94 -7.65 -20.48
N ILE A 50 -12.14 -7.31 -21.48
CA ILE A 50 -12.60 -6.97 -22.83
C ILE A 50 -12.06 -8.03 -23.78
N ARG A 51 -12.92 -8.54 -24.67
CA ARG A 51 -12.56 -9.44 -25.75
C ARG A 51 -12.67 -8.76 -27.09
N ILE A 52 -11.62 -8.90 -27.88
CA ILE A 52 -11.63 -8.49 -29.30
C ILE A 52 -11.37 -9.75 -30.10
N GLU A 53 -12.33 -10.17 -30.92
CA GLU A 53 -12.33 -11.46 -31.59
C GLU A 53 -12.13 -12.62 -30.58
N LYS A 54 -11.04 -13.35 -30.66
CA LYS A 54 -10.69 -14.45 -29.74
C LYS A 54 -9.70 -14.04 -28.65
N THR A 55 -9.20 -12.80 -28.67
CA THR A 55 -8.15 -12.34 -27.76
C THR A 55 -8.74 -11.63 -26.55
N ARG A 56 -8.18 -11.95 -25.38
CA ARG A 56 -8.61 -11.41 -24.09
C ARG A 56 -7.67 -10.31 -23.62
N TYR A 57 -8.24 -9.25 -23.10
CA TYR A 57 -7.54 -8.08 -22.55
C TYR A 57 -8.16 -7.69 -21.20
N VAL A 58 -7.43 -6.92 -20.41
CA VAL A 58 -7.93 -6.28 -19.18
C VAL A 58 -8.26 -4.83 -19.50
N ARG A 59 -9.43 -4.36 -19.07
CA ARG A 59 -9.82 -2.95 -19.14
C ARG A 59 -8.90 -2.13 -18.22
N ALA A 60 -8.20 -1.15 -18.76
CA ALA A 60 -7.22 -0.37 -18.03
C ALA A 60 -7.84 0.40 -16.84
N SER A 61 -9.07 0.90 -17.00
CA SER A 61 -9.79 1.60 -15.93
C SER A 61 -10.02 0.74 -14.68
N SER A 62 -10.25 -0.58 -14.84
CA SER A 62 -10.40 -1.47 -13.67
C SER A 62 -9.10 -1.65 -12.90
N LEU A 63 -7.96 -1.67 -13.59
CA LEU A 63 -6.64 -1.70 -12.96
C LEU A 63 -6.34 -0.38 -12.21
N LEU A 64 -6.68 0.76 -12.83
CA LEU A 64 -6.56 2.07 -12.20
C LEU A 64 -7.45 2.20 -10.96
N ALA A 65 -8.67 1.66 -11.00
CA ALA A 65 -9.59 1.67 -9.85
C ALA A 65 -8.98 0.92 -8.64
N ILE A 66 -8.34 -0.24 -8.86
CA ILE A 66 -7.63 -0.97 -7.79
C ILE A 66 -6.50 -0.11 -7.21
N ARG A 67 -5.73 0.57 -8.05
CA ARG A 67 -4.64 1.46 -7.61
C ARG A 67 -5.18 2.63 -6.80
N HIS A 68 -6.22 3.30 -7.27
CA HIS A 68 -6.83 4.44 -6.58
C HIS A 68 -7.40 4.02 -5.21
N GLU A 69 -8.04 2.85 -5.15
CA GLU A 69 -8.55 2.32 -3.88
C GLU A 69 -7.42 2.00 -2.90
N PHE A 70 -6.29 1.46 -3.37
CA PHE A 70 -5.12 1.25 -2.55
C PHE A 70 -4.56 2.57 -2.00
N GLU A 71 -4.34 3.58 -2.85
CA GLU A 71 -3.84 4.89 -2.44
C GLU A 71 -4.81 5.61 -1.49
N ARG A 72 -6.13 5.46 -1.69
CA ARG A 72 -7.14 5.96 -0.75
C ARG A 72 -6.98 5.32 0.63
N LYS A 73 -6.80 4.00 0.70
CA LYS A 73 -6.56 3.29 1.97
C LYS A 73 -5.26 3.74 2.63
N VAL A 74 -4.20 3.92 1.85
CA VAL A 74 -2.91 4.46 2.33
C VAL A 74 -3.12 5.85 2.96
N ALA A 75 -3.84 6.75 2.30
CA ALA A 75 -4.12 8.09 2.79
C ALA A 75 -4.91 8.08 4.11
N VAL A 76 -5.93 7.23 4.23
CA VAL A 76 -6.73 7.07 5.45
C VAL A 76 -5.86 6.57 6.61
N VAL A 77 -5.08 5.52 6.40
CA VAL A 77 -4.20 4.95 7.44
C VAL A 77 -3.12 5.96 7.82
N ARG A 78 -2.50 6.62 6.85
CA ARG A 78 -1.50 7.64 7.10
C ARG A 78 -2.05 8.77 7.99
N SER A 79 -3.20 9.35 7.64
CA SER A 79 -3.83 10.42 8.40
C SER A 79 -4.13 10.00 9.86
N TYR A 80 -4.60 8.77 10.05
CA TYR A 80 -4.84 8.22 11.38
C TYR A 80 -3.54 8.10 12.21
N LEU A 81 -2.47 7.56 11.62
CA LEU A 81 -1.19 7.40 12.31
C LEU A 81 -0.51 8.75 12.59
N GLU A 82 -0.61 9.71 11.67
CA GLU A 82 -0.13 11.08 11.90
C GLU A 82 -0.84 11.74 13.07
N LYS A 83 -2.17 11.54 13.19
CA LYS A 83 -2.94 12.04 14.33
C LYS A 83 -2.49 11.38 15.63
N ALA A 84 -2.33 10.05 15.65
CA ALA A 84 -1.84 9.31 16.82
C ALA A 84 -0.44 9.80 17.24
N ALA A 85 0.46 9.99 16.28
CA ALA A 85 1.81 10.51 16.55
C ALA A 85 1.80 11.95 17.13
N ARG A 86 0.93 12.85 16.64
CA ARG A 86 0.74 14.20 17.23
C ARG A 86 0.20 14.13 18.66
N GLN A 87 -0.56 13.10 19.01
CA GLN A 87 -1.04 12.86 20.36
C GLN A 87 0.00 12.18 21.28
N GLY A 88 1.19 11.93 20.75
CA GLY A 88 2.29 11.28 21.49
C GLY A 88 2.11 9.76 21.62
N GLU A 89 1.21 9.14 20.85
CA GLU A 89 1.02 7.69 20.91
C GLU A 89 2.23 6.96 20.29
N THR A 90 2.82 6.07 21.05
CA THR A 90 3.95 5.22 20.62
C THR A 90 3.51 3.82 20.20
N CYS A 91 2.26 3.46 20.43
CA CYS A 91 1.73 2.13 20.17
C CYS A 91 0.26 2.20 19.74
N VAL A 92 0.01 1.86 18.49
CA VAL A 92 -1.32 1.65 17.90
C VAL A 92 -1.41 0.20 17.45
N PHE A 93 -2.49 -0.50 17.78
CA PHE A 93 -2.63 -1.90 17.37
C PHE A 93 -3.13 -2.06 15.94
N TYR A 94 -2.76 -3.18 15.29
CA TYR A 94 -3.17 -3.50 13.91
C TYR A 94 -4.68 -3.53 13.71
N GLU A 95 -5.45 -4.06 14.67
CA GLU A 95 -6.89 -4.27 14.52
C GLU A 95 -7.67 -2.96 14.28
N PRO A 96 -7.50 -1.89 15.07
CA PRO A 96 -8.11 -0.60 14.77
C PRO A 96 -7.70 -0.05 13.39
N VAL A 97 -6.41 -0.16 13.03
CA VAL A 97 -5.91 0.34 11.74
C VAL A 97 -6.52 -0.42 10.57
N MET A 98 -6.64 -1.75 10.68
CA MET A 98 -7.28 -2.59 9.66
C MET A 98 -8.76 -2.24 9.49
N SER A 99 -9.47 -2.03 10.59
CA SER A 99 -10.91 -1.71 10.59
C SER A 99 -11.22 -0.41 9.85
N LEU A 100 -10.35 0.62 9.93
CA LEU A 100 -10.51 1.90 9.22
C LEU A 100 -10.63 1.74 7.70
N VAL A 101 -10.03 0.69 7.16
CA VAL A 101 -9.98 0.44 5.71
C VAL A 101 -10.75 -0.82 5.29
N GLY A 102 -11.63 -1.31 6.18
CA GLY A 102 -12.50 -2.46 5.92
C GLY A 102 -11.74 -3.79 5.82
N LEU A 103 -10.60 -3.93 6.49
CA LEU A 103 -9.82 -5.15 6.56
C LEU A 103 -10.04 -5.87 7.90
N SER A 104 -9.90 -7.20 7.90
CA SER A 104 -10.10 -8.05 9.07
C SER A 104 -8.83 -8.85 9.42
N PRO A 105 -8.39 -8.86 10.69
CA PRO A 105 -7.24 -9.67 11.13
C PRO A 105 -7.41 -11.18 10.91
N GLY A 106 -8.66 -11.67 10.88
CA GLY A 106 -8.99 -13.07 10.64
C GLY A 106 -8.72 -13.54 9.20
N VAL A 107 -8.61 -12.62 8.24
CA VAL A 107 -8.44 -12.93 6.82
C VAL A 107 -6.96 -12.84 6.43
N PRO A 108 -6.32 -13.94 5.98
CA PRO A 108 -4.89 -13.92 5.61
C PRO A 108 -4.55 -12.90 4.52
N ALA A 109 -5.40 -12.73 3.50
CA ALA A 109 -5.21 -11.75 2.43
C ALA A 109 -5.21 -10.30 2.98
N ASP A 110 -6.06 -10.01 3.96
CA ASP A 110 -6.17 -8.69 4.57
C ASP A 110 -4.92 -8.36 5.42
N ARG A 111 -4.33 -9.38 6.07
CA ARG A 111 -3.05 -9.21 6.77
C ARG A 111 -1.90 -8.85 5.81
N SER A 112 -1.90 -9.41 4.61
CA SER A 112 -0.93 -9.02 3.57
C SER A 112 -1.23 -7.62 3.03
N ALA A 113 -2.51 -7.29 2.83
CA ALA A 113 -2.94 -5.98 2.34
C ALA A 113 -2.58 -4.85 3.31
N ILE A 114 -2.82 -5.03 4.62
CA ILE A 114 -2.44 -4.00 5.61
C ILE A 114 -0.91 -3.85 5.68
N GLY A 115 -0.15 -4.94 5.53
CA GLY A 115 1.31 -4.88 5.46
C GLY A 115 1.79 -4.00 4.31
N ALA A 116 1.21 -4.16 3.10
CA ALA A 116 1.51 -3.32 1.95
C ALA A 116 1.12 -1.86 2.16
N ILE A 117 -0.04 -1.58 2.78
CA ILE A 117 -0.49 -0.22 3.10
C ILE A 117 0.49 0.46 4.08
N LEU A 118 0.87 -0.23 5.16
CA LEU A 118 1.80 0.30 6.16
C LEU A 118 3.22 0.51 5.59
N GLY A 119 3.66 -0.40 4.71
CA GLY A 119 4.89 -0.23 3.95
C GLY A 119 4.85 1.04 3.13
N ARG A 120 3.79 1.25 2.36
CA ARG A 120 3.62 2.45 1.53
C ARG A 120 3.55 3.74 2.36
N VAL A 121 2.89 3.72 3.51
CA VAL A 121 2.89 4.86 4.46
C VAL A 121 4.32 5.22 4.87
N SER A 122 5.14 4.24 5.25
CA SER A 122 6.53 4.47 5.65
C SER A 122 7.42 4.92 4.48
N GLU A 123 7.23 4.39 3.27
CA GLU A 123 7.93 4.88 2.08
C GLU A 123 7.66 6.37 1.81
N ILE A 124 6.40 6.81 1.97
CA ILE A 124 6.02 8.21 1.80
C ILE A 124 6.74 9.10 2.81
N THR A 125 6.80 8.69 4.09
CA THR A 125 7.47 9.49 5.12
C THR A 125 9.00 9.36 5.06
N TRP A 126 9.52 8.28 4.49
CA TRP A 126 10.94 8.13 4.18
C TRP A 126 11.40 9.01 3.01
N ALA A 127 10.54 9.31 2.05
CA ALA A 127 10.84 10.20 0.94
C ALA A 127 10.92 11.69 1.32
N LEU A 128 10.61 12.06 2.56
CA LEU A 128 10.79 13.41 3.08
C LEU A 128 12.28 13.83 3.10
N PRO A 129 12.60 15.12 3.21
CA PRO A 129 13.97 15.60 3.39
C PRO A 129 14.70 14.85 4.52
N LYS A 130 16.01 14.62 4.39
CA LYS A 130 16.80 13.78 5.33
C LYS A 130 16.56 14.06 6.82
N LYS A 131 16.41 15.32 7.20
CA LYS A 131 16.16 15.73 8.59
C LYS A 131 14.79 15.35 9.14
N ASP A 132 13.83 15.10 8.24
CA ASP A 132 12.42 14.85 8.56
C ASP A 132 12.00 13.39 8.25
N ARG A 133 12.92 12.59 7.70
CA ARG A 133 12.69 11.18 7.37
C ARG A 133 12.41 10.34 8.61
N HIS A 134 11.36 9.54 8.50
CA HIS A 134 11.00 8.58 9.55
C HIS A 134 10.11 7.47 8.96
N LEU A 135 10.00 6.38 9.67
CA LEU A 135 9.15 5.25 9.32
C LEU A 135 7.88 5.28 10.17
N LEU A 136 6.84 5.98 9.69
CA LEU A 136 5.63 6.24 10.48
C LEU A 136 4.96 4.94 10.98
N SER A 137 5.05 3.83 10.25
CA SER A 137 4.45 2.56 10.67
C SER A 137 5.15 1.91 11.87
N VAL A 138 6.25 2.47 12.38
CA VAL A 138 6.90 1.98 13.61
C VAL A 138 5.95 1.96 14.81
N ILE A 139 5.00 2.90 14.89
CA ILE A 139 4.03 2.96 15.99
C ILE A 139 2.92 1.91 15.87
N VAL A 140 2.86 1.12 14.77
CA VAL A 140 1.83 0.08 14.59
C VAL A 140 2.37 -1.26 15.07
N HIS A 141 1.78 -1.75 16.16
CA HIS A 141 2.27 -2.92 16.89
C HIS A 141 1.32 -4.11 16.80
N ARG A 142 1.88 -5.31 16.85
CA ARG A 142 1.12 -6.55 17.03
C ARG A 142 0.81 -6.75 18.50
N LYS A 143 -0.41 -7.22 18.76
CA LYS A 143 -0.79 -7.71 20.09
C LYS A 143 -0.41 -9.19 20.19
N THR A 144 0.80 -9.47 20.62
CA THR A 144 1.27 -10.84 20.91
C THR A 144 1.45 -10.99 22.43
N PRO A 145 1.03 -12.10 23.05
CA PRO A 145 1.25 -12.29 24.49
C PRO A 145 2.74 -12.07 24.86
N GLY A 146 2.97 -11.16 25.81
CA GLY A 146 4.32 -10.84 26.31
C GLY A 146 5.18 -9.91 25.45
N ILE A 147 4.80 -9.60 24.20
CA ILE A 147 5.62 -8.77 23.30
C ILE A 147 4.71 -7.87 22.49
N THR A 148 4.88 -6.56 22.65
CA THR A 148 4.21 -5.53 21.84
C THR A 148 5.25 -4.82 21.00
N ARG A 149 5.31 -5.13 19.70
CA ARG A 149 6.29 -4.54 18.76
C ARG A 149 5.75 -4.49 17.34
N PRO A 150 6.35 -3.70 16.43
CA PRO A 150 6.07 -3.74 15.01
C PRO A 150 6.22 -5.14 14.43
N GLY A 151 5.50 -5.41 13.34
CA GLY A 151 5.59 -6.70 12.66
C GLY A 151 6.89 -6.88 11.87
N PRO A 152 7.26 -8.13 11.49
CA PRO A 152 8.49 -8.40 10.74
C PRO A 152 8.58 -7.69 9.40
N GLY A 153 7.44 -7.36 8.77
CA GLY A 153 7.44 -6.57 7.53
C GLY A 153 7.95 -5.13 7.73
N PHE A 154 7.78 -4.55 8.92
CA PHE A 154 8.40 -3.26 9.25
C PHE A 154 9.93 -3.38 9.31
N LEU A 155 10.44 -4.41 9.99
CA LEU A 155 11.88 -4.63 10.13
C LEU A 155 12.55 -4.84 8.76
N ALA A 156 11.96 -5.69 7.91
CA ALA A 156 12.46 -5.93 6.56
C ALA A 156 12.45 -4.67 5.68
N LEU A 157 11.41 -3.83 5.78
CA LEU A 157 11.35 -2.57 5.06
C LEU A 157 12.41 -1.58 5.57
N ALA A 158 12.59 -1.49 6.88
CA ALA A 158 13.60 -0.61 7.48
C ALA A 158 15.01 -1.02 7.02
N GLU A 159 15.35 -2.31 7.07
CA GLU A 159 16.63 -2.86 6.59
C GLU A 159 16.86 -2.45 5.12
N TYR A 160 15.91 -2.74 4.24
CA TYR A 160 15.99 -2.38 2.83
C TYR A 160 16.22 -0.88 2.59
N LEU A 161 15.48 0.00 3.29
CA LEU A 161 15.59 1.45 3.11
C LEU A 161 16.91 2.01 3.65
N TYR A 162 17.38 1.50 4.79
CA TYR A 162 18.65 1.92 5.39
C TYR A 162 19.84 1.47 4.54
N GLU A 163 19.86 0.24 4.05
CA GLU A 163 20.91 -0.28 3.17
C GLU A 163 21.01 0.50 1.87
N ASN A 164 19.87 0.78 1.22
CA ASN A 164 19.84 1.54 -0.03
C ASN A 164 20.37 2.98 0.10
N GLU A 165 20.28 3.56 1.29
CA GLU A 165 20.78 4.91 1.56
C GLU A 165 22.21 4.89 2.17
N GLY A 166 22.80 3.73 2.37
CA GLY A 166 24.12 3.60 3.02
C GLY A 166 24.14 4.12 4.44
N LEU A 167 23.01 4.04 5.14
CA LEU A 167 22.90 4.49 6.53
C LEU A 167 23.45 3.45 7.49
N PRO A 168 24.00 3.86 8.66
CA PRO A 168 24.50 2.91 9.64
C PRO A 168 23.39 1.98 10.13
N SER A 169 23.72 0.70 10.25
CA SER A 169 22.86 -0.31 10.85
C SER A 169 22.55 0.05 12.32
N TRP A 170 21.54 -0.58 12.84
CA TRP A 170 21.19 -0.53 14.27
C TRP A 170 21.86 -1.69 15.02
N LYS A 171 21.94 -1.55 16.34
CA LYS A 171 22.54 -2.55 17.22
C LYS A 171 21.69 -3.82 17.29
N ASP A 172 20.39 -3.64 17.45
CA ASP A 172 19.35 -4.67 17.52
C ASP A 172 17.98 -4.07 17.12
N GLU A 173 16.95 -4.91 17.02
CA GLU A 173 15.61 -4.48 16.64
C GLU A 173 15.03 -3.41 17.58
N ASP A 174 15.32 -3.48 18.87
CA ASP A 174 14.79 -2.54 19.86
C ASP A 174 15.43 -1.15 19.68
N ASP A 175 16.73 -1.08 19.36
CA ASP A 175 17.42 0.19 19.00
C ASP A 175 16.80 0.84 17.76
N LEU A 176 16.49 0.03 16.73
CA LEU A 176 15.79 0.54 15.55
C LEU A 176 14.42 1.10 15.90
N ILE A 177 13.60 0.32 16.63
CA ILE A 177 12.24 0.69 17.01
C ILE A 177 12.25 1.98 17.85
N GLU A 178 13.12 2.07 18.83
CA GLU A 178 13.27 3.25 19.68
C GLU A 178 13.70 4.48 18.87
N ARG A 179 14.70 4.32 17.98
CA ARG A 179 15.21 5.38 17.12
C ARG A 179 14.11 5.92 16.20
N GLU A 180 13.38 5.05 15.52
CA GLU A 180 12.32 5.46 14.60
C GLU A 180 11.11 6.04 15.34
N THR A 181 10.73 5.47 16.50
CA THR A 181 9.68 6.06 17.35
C THR A 181 10.04 7.47 17.80
N ARG A 182 11.29 7.69 18.22
CA ARG A 182 11.78 9.03 18.60
C ARG A 182 11.76 10.00 17.41
N ARG A 183 12.08 9.55 16.19
CA ARG A 183 12.00 10.37 14.98
C ARG A 183 10.56 10.76 14.65
N VAL A 184 9.63 9.79 14.69
CA VAL A 184 8.20 10.04 14.48
C VAL A 184 7.68 11.08 15.47
N LEU A 185 7.85 10.85 16.77
CA LEU A 185 7.39 11.77 17.79
C LEU A 185 8.08 13.15 17.71
N GLY A 186 9.38 13.17 17.40
CA GLY A 186 10.13 14.41 17.21
C GLY A 186 9.67 15.21 15.98
N PHE A 187 9.19 14.55 14.94
CA PHE A 187 8.64 15.20 13.76
C PHE A 187 7.25 15.78 14.03
N TYR A 188 6.32 14.94 14.51
CA TYR A 188 4.92 15.34 14.72
C TYR A 188 4.69 16.17 15.99
N GLY A 189 5.54 16.06 17.00
CA GLY A 189 5.46 16.88 18.23
C GLY A 189 5.95 18.33 18.07
N ARG A 190 6.63 18.67 16.95
CA ARG A 190 7.06 20.05 16.65
C ARG A 190 5.98 20.89 15.96
N SER A 191 4.88 20.31 15.55
CA SER A 191 3.90 20.95 14.67
C SER A 191 2.73 21.60 15.43
N GLU A 192 2.99 22.43 16.44
CA GLU A 192 1.97 23.37 16.95
C GLU A 192 1.74 24.57 16.00
N ASP A 193 2.62 24.77 14.98
CA ASP A 193 2.61 25.93 14.09
C ASP A 193 2.37 25.59 12.60
N TRP A 194 1.63 24.51 12.23
CA TRP A 194 1.29 24.31 10.84
C TRP A 194 -0.05 24.97 10.52
N PRO A 195 -0.10 25.94 9.56
CA PRO A 195 -1.36 26.55 9.13
C PRO A 195 -2.24 25.49 8.43
N GLU A 196 -3.55 25.54 8.70
CA GLU A 196 -4.62 24.76 8.08
C GLU A 196 -4.69 24.91 6.56
#